data_5868bdd05f413111e56443246d746587
#
_entry.id   5868bdd05f413111e56443246d746587
#
_cell.length_a   1.000
_cell.length_b   1.000
_cell.length_c   1.000
_cell.angle_alpha   90.00
_cell.angle_beta   90.00
_cell.angle_gamma   90.00
#
_symmetry.space_group_name_H-M   'P 1'
#
loop_
_entity.id
_entity.type
_entity.pdbx_description
1 polymer ?
#
loop_
_entity_poly.entity_id
_entity_poly.type
_entity_poly.pdbx_seq_one_letter_code
_entity_poly.pdbx_strand_id
1 'polypeptide(L)'
;MPVTRNLPPLTTIRAFEAAARHRSFTLAAEELNVTQSAVSLQIRKLEAFLEKRLFIRGARQVELSEAGFLYFDTCRRILAELETATHRVRDRPRREVLTVNTIPTIGQLWLMPRLAEFTAQHRDIEIRVVSDIRPLDMLADGVDLAIRVGPLAGTRYPRDAPGVDLTLVKNWDGICADFMFDDILVPVMSRDLHAQGGPITSLDDLTSFELIHTASRPDAWRDWLRAQGATLPAKRAKLEYGHFYIAMRAAQEHKGIALIPEILLDGYPGRNELVLPLSRATPLKSAGAYYLLTHTGAHDRPAIATFRTWVLNEARHSGTPVLS
;
A
#
# COMPACT_ATOMS: atom_id res chain seq x y z
N MET A 1 38.60 2.53 -19.59
CA MET A 1 38.74 1.08 -19.44
C MET A 1 37.39 0.45 -19.52
N PRO A 2 37.15 -0.60 -20.31
CA PRO A 2 35.85 -1.28 -20.31
C PRO A 2 35.63 -1.90 -18.93
N VAL A 3 34.52 -1.52 -18.27
CA VAL A 3 34.12 -2.14 -17.02
C VAL A 3 33.55 -3.53 -17.34
N THR A 4 34.43 -4.55 -17.24
CA THR A 4 33.99 -5.95 -17.38
C THR A 4 33.12 -6.28 -16.15
N ARG A 5 31.80 -6.33 -16.33
CA ARG A 5 30.90 -6.74 -15.25
C ARG A 5 31.13 -8.23 -14.98
N ASN A 6 31.56 -8.56 -13.77
CA ASN A 6 31.72 -9.95 -13.32
C ASN A 6 30.34 -10.49 -12.88
N LEU A 7 29.52 -10.94 -13.84
CA LEU A 7 28.19 -11.46 -13.61
C LEU A 7 28.09 -12.92 -14.04
N PRO A 8 27.35 -13.77 -13.32
CA PRO A 8 27.08 -15.13 -13.76
C PRO A 8 26.19 -15.15 -15.00
N PRO A 9 26.23 -16.21 -15.82
CA PRO A 9 25.36 -16.35 -16.97
C PRO A 9 23.87 -16.33 -16.56
N LEU A 10 23.02 -15.63 -17.34
CA LEU A 10 21.60 -15.49 -17.07
C LEU A 10 20.88 -16.85 -16.95
N THR A 11 21.32 -17.85 -17.70
CA THR A 11 20.77 -19.21 -17.63
C THR A 11 20.95 -19.86 -16.27
N THR A 12 22.06 -19.57 -15.58
CA THR A 12 22.33 -20.08 -14.22
C THR A 12 21.44 -19.39 -13.19
N ILE A 13 21.21 -18.09 -13.36
CA ILE A 13 20.30 -17.30 -12.49
C ILE A 13 18.87 -17.80 -12.66
N ARG A 14 18.39 -18.01 -13.90
CA ARG A 14 17.03 -18.54 -14.17
C ARG A 14 16.83 -19.94 -13.56
N ALA A 15 17.80 -20.82 -13.71
CA ALA A 15 17.73 -22.15 -13.14
C ALA A 15 17.68 -22.14 -11.60
N PHE A 16 18.46 -21.27 -10.99
CA PHE A 16 18.49 -21.08 -9.53
C PHE A 16 17.15 -20.51 -9.02
N GLU A 17 16.65 -19.42 -9.64
CA GLU A 17 15.38 -18.79 -9.26
C GLU A 17 14.21 -19.77 -9.34
N ALA A 18 14.04 -20.48 -10.47
CA ALA A 18 12.99 -21.45 -10.64
C ALA A 18 13.06 -22.59 -9.61
N ALA A 19 14.27 -23.13 -9.38
CA ALA A 19 14.46 -24.20 -8.39
C ALA A 19 14.17 -23.76 -6.96
N ALA A 20 14.52 -22.53 -6.62
CA ALA A 20 14.27 -21.94 -5.31
C ALA A 20 12.78 -21.64 -5.08
N ARG A 21 12.10 -21.09 -6.07
CA ARG A 21 10.67 -20.76 -6.03
C ARG A 21 9.79 -22.00 -5.93
N HIS A 22 10.06 -23.02 -6.74
CA HIS A 22 9.35 -24.30 -6.69
C HIS A 22 9.78 -25.21 -5.55
N ARG A 23 10.92 -24.95 -4.90
CA ARG A 23 11.57 -25.86 -3.95
C ARG A 23 11.75 -27.27 -4.52
N SER A 24 11.97 -27.34 -5.83
CA SER A 24 12.06 -28.58 -6.61
C SER A 24 12.85 -28.40 -7.89
N PHE A 25 13.87 -29.22 -8.09
CA PHE A 25 14.63 -29.24 -9.36
C PHE A 25 13.83 -29.83 -10.52
N THR A 26 12.89 -30.72 -10.24
CA THR A 26 12.02 -31.33 -11.25
C THR A 26 11.04 -30.31 -11.79
N LEU A 27 10.30 -29.61 -10.90
CA LEU A 27 9.35 -28.58 -11.33
C LEU A 27 10.04 -27.41 -12.04
N ALA A 28 11.25 -27.03 -11.59
CA ALA A 28 12.05 -26.03 -12.28
C ALA A 28 12.45 -26.47 -13.70
N ALA A 29 12.78 -27.75 -13.87
CA ALA A 29 13.13 -28.30 -15.17
C ALA A 29 11.91 -28.33 -16.13
N GLU A 30 10.74 -28.68 -15.63
CA GLU A 30 9.48 -28.62 -16.38
C GLU A 30 9.17 -27.20 -16.84
N GLU A 31 9.22 -26.22 -15.93
CA GLU A 31 8.99 -24.80 -16.25
C GLU A 31 9.96 -24.28 -17.31
N LEU A 32 11.24 -24.62 -17.17
CA LEU A 32 12.28 -24.15 -18.07
C LEU A 32 12.39 -24.96 -19.38
N ASN A 33 11.58 -26.01 -19.56
CA ASN A 33 11.62 -26.92 -20.69
C ASN A 33 13.01 -27.56 -20.91
N VAL A 34 13.64 -28.01 -19.83
CA VAL A 34 14.94 -28.68 -19.82
C VAL A 34 14.93 -29.93 -18.95
N THR A 35 16.01 -30.70 -18.91
CA THR A 35 16.13 -31.85 -18.01
C THR A 35 16.52 -31.42 -16.59
N GLN A 36 16.14 -32.18 -15.56
CA GLN A 36 16.56 -31.95 -14.18
C GLN A 36 18.09 -31.93 -14.02
N SER A 37 18.81 -32.75 -14.79
CA SER A 37 20.27 -32.78 -14.82
C SER A 37 20.85 -31.45 -15.35
N ALA A 38 20.18 -30.85 -16.34
CA ALA A 38 20.57 -29.53 -16.87
C ALA A 38 20.40 -28.43 -15.81
N VAL A 39 19.24 -28.39 -15.10
CA VAL A 39 19.02 -27.47 -13.99
C VAL A 39 20.11 -27.65 -12.91
N SER A 40 20.38 -28.88 -12.49
CA SER A 40 21.40 -29.19 -11.49
C SER A 40 22.81 -28.74 -11.94
N LEU A 41 23.12 -28.85 -13.24
CA LEU A 41 24.39 -28.36 -13.79
C LEU A 41 24.49 -26.84 -13.74
N GLN A 42 23.41 -26.13 -14.12
CA GLN A 42 23.41 -24.66 -14.08
C GLN A 42 23.56 -24.14 -12.63
N ILE A 43 22.89 -24.76 -11.67
CA ILE A 43 23.03 -24.42 -10.26
C ILE A 43 24.45 -24.65 -9.75
N ARG A 44 25.08 -25.80 -10.10
CA ARG A 44 26.48 -26.04 -9.74
C ARG A 44 27.44 -25.00 -10.34
N LYS A 45 27.20 -24.55 -11.59
CA LYS A 45 27.99 -23.49 -12.22
C LYS A 45 27.83 -22.16 -11.47
N LEU A 46 26.62 -21.83 -11.04
CA LEU A 46 26.34 -20.63 -10.25
C LEU A 46 27.03 -20.69 -8.89
N GLU A 47 26.90 -21.80 -8.16
CA GLU A 47 27.56 -22.02 -6.88
C GLU A 47 29.09 -21.94 -6.98
N ALA A 48 29.65 -22.48 -8.06
CA ALA A 48 31.10 -22.39 -8.34
C ALA A 48 31.54 -20.95 -8.65
N PHE A 49 30.72 -20.19 -9.40
CA PHE A 49 31.00 -18.78 -9.70
C PHE A 49 30.96 -17.90 -8.44
N LEU A 50 29.99 -18.18 -7.53
CA LEU A 50 29.80 -17.42 -6.28
C LEU A 50 30.72 -17.93 -5.15
N GLU A 51 31.37 -19.07 -5.34
CA GLU A 51 32.16 -19.78 -4.31
C GLU A 51 31.32 -20.08 -3.03
N LYS A 52 30.03 -20.22 -3.19
CA LYS A 52 29.06 -20.45 -2.12
C LYS A 52 28.02 -21.50 -2.53
N ARG A 53 27.61 -22.32 -1.56
CA ARG A 53 26.43 -23.18 -1.73
C ARG A 53 25.15 -22.37 -1.57
N LEU A 54 24.24 -22.52 -2.50
CA LEU A 54 22.95 -21.83 -2.49
C LEU A 54 21.82 -22.73 -1.96
N PHE A 55 22.02 -24.04 -2.04
CA PHE A 55 21.09 -25.03 -1.47
C PHE A 55 21.75 -25.90 -0.42
N ILE A 56 20.94 -26.29 0.60
CA ILE A 56 21.35 -27.22 1.67
C ILE A 56 21.24 -28.64 1.10
N ARG A 57 22.31 -29.43 1.20
CA ARG A 57 22.29 -30.85 0.83
C ARG A 57 21.82 -31.67 2.02
N GLY A 58 20.71 -32.36 1.86
CA GLY A 58 20.26 -33.37 2.79
C GLY A 58 18.89 -33.09 3.32
N ALA A 59 17.92 -33.61 2.66
CA ALA A 59 16.57 -33.92 3.08
C ALA A 59 15.67 -34.12 1.84
N ARG A 60 14.50 -34.61 2.02
CA ARG A 60 13.52 -34.89 0.96
C ARG A 60 13.02 -33.64 0.21
N GLN A 61 13.45 -32.45 0.61
CA GLN A 61 13.06 -31.16 -0.01
C GLN A 61 14.28 -30.29 -0.31
N VAL A 62 14.15 -29.46 -1.36
CA VAL A 62 15.17 -28.46 -1.76
C VAL A 62 15.01 -27.22 -0.86
N GLU A 63 16.00 -26.97 -0.02
CA GLU A 63 16.04 -25.83 0.89
C GLU A 63 17.18 -24.89 0.53
N LEU A 64 16.91 -23.57 0.66
CA LEU A 64 17.93 -22.55 0.46
C LEU A 64 18.87 -22.47 1.67
N SER A 65 20.16 -22.28 1.38
CA SER A 65 21.13 -21.83 2.39
C SER A 65 20.90 -20.35 2.71
N GLU A 66 21.58 -19.81 3.74
CA GLU A 66 21.56 -18.39 4.05
C GLU A 66 22.00 -17.55 2.84
N ALA A 67 23.09 -17.95 2.15
CA ALA A 67 23.56 -17.30 0.92
C ALA A 67 22.52 -17.42 -0.21
N GLY A 68 21.85 -18.59 -0.31
CA GLY A 68 20.77 -18.82 -1.27
C GLY A 68 19.59 -17.91 -1.03
N PHE A 69 19.19 -17.73 0.22
CA PHE A 69 18.08 -16.85 0.58
C PHE A 69 18.35 -15.39 0.23
N LEU A 70 19.52 -14.88 0.58
CA LEU A 70 19.95 -13.51 0.25
C LEU A 70 20.02 -13.29 -1.27
N TYR A 71 20.53 -14.27 -2.01
CA TYR A 71 20.70 -14.17 -3.46
C TYR A 71 19.38 -14.34 -4.23
N PHE A 72 18.44 -15.13 -3.71
CA PHE A 72 17.15 -15.43 -4.34
C PHE A 72 16.30 -14.16 -4.55
N ASP A 73 16.19 -13.32 -3.54
CA ASP A 73 15.38 -12.08 -3.62
C ASP A 73 15.92 -11.13 -4.71
N THR A 74 17.26 -11.04 -4.82
CA THR A 74 17.92 -10.23 -5.86
C THR A 74 17.69 -10.84 -7.26
N CYS A 75 17.85 -12.15 -7.42
CA CYS A 75 17.61 -12.83 -8.69
C CYS A 75 16.19 -12.66 -9.18
N ARG A 76 15.21 -12.82 -8.29
CA ARG A 76 13.78 -12.65 -8.59
C ARG A 76 13.48 -11.23 -9.12
N ARG A 77 14.02 -10.19 -8.45
CA ARG A 77 13.84 -8.78 -8.87
C ARG A 77 14.44 -8.51 -10.25
N ILE A 78 15.70 -8.94 -10.47
CA ILE A 78 16.39 -8.71 -11.74
C ILE A 78 15.69 -9.42 -12.91
N LEU A 79 15.21 -10.65 -12.70
CA LEU A 79 14.51 -11.40 -13.73
C LEU A 79 13.15 -10.76 -14.07
N ALA A 80 12.40 -10.30 -13.08
CA ALA A 80 11.13 -9.59 -13.28
C ALA A 80 11.34 -8.26 -14.03
N GLU A 81 12.40 -7.52 -13.71
CA GLU A 81 12.75 -6.28 -14.41
C GLU A 81 13.14 -6.54 -15.86
N LEU A 82 13.95 -7.58 -16.11
CA LEU A 82 14.37 -7.97 -17.46
C LEU A 82 13.17 -8.47 -18.29
N GLU A 83 12.25 -9.22 -17.68
CA GLU A 83 11.04 -9.67 -18.33
C GLU A 83 10.15 -8.49 -18.72
N THR A 84 9.95 -7.55 -17.80
CA THR A 84 9.22 -6.30 -18.05
C THR A 84 9.86 -5.50 -19.19
N ALA A 85 11.18 -5.33 -19.18
CA ALA A 85 11.91 -4.63 -20.24
C ALA A 85 11.78 -5.36 -21.60
N THR A 86 11.83 -6.69 -21.59
CA THR A 86 11.68 -7.53 -22.79
C THR A 86 10.27 -7.40 -23.39
N HIS A 87 9.22 -7.42 -22.55
CA HIS A 87 7.85 -7.16 -22.99
C HIS A 87 7.70 -5.78 -23.61
N ARG A 88 8.27 -4.74 -22.99
CA ARG A 88 8.26 -3.36 -23.54
C ARG A 88 8.88 -3.25 -24.94
N VAL A 89 9.92 -4.05 -25.21
CA VAL A 89 10.60 -4.04 -26.53
C VAL A 89 9.86 -4.87 -27.55
N ARG A 90 9.29 -6.02 -27.15
CA ARG A 90 8.59 -6.95 -28.06
C ARG A 90 7.20 -6.48 -28.43
N ASP A 91 6.48 -5.99 -27.43
CA ASP A 91 5.13 -5.48 -27.63
C ASP A 91 5.24 -3.98 -27.92
N ARG A 92 4.84 -3.53 -29.10
CA ARG A 92 4.31 -2.17 -29.25
C ARG A 92 2.92 -2.21 -28.64
N PRO A 93 2.74 -1.83 -27.38
CA PRO A 93 1.43 -1.95 -26.75
C PRO A 93 0.50 -0.96 -27.45
N ARG A 94 -0.63 -1.46 -27.94
CA ARG A 94 -1.77 -0.60 -28.28
C ARG A 94 -2.21 0.21 -27.04
N ARG A 95 -1.85 -0.27 -25.85
CA ARG A 95 -2.09 0.39 -24.57
C ARG A 95 -0.94 0.07 -23.59
N GLU A 96 -0.45 1.07 -22.89
CA GLU A 96 0.50 0.85 -21.79
C GLU A 96 -0.27 0.51 -20.52
N VAL A 97 0.04 -0.63 -19.88
CA VAL A 97 -0.60 -1.04 -18.61
C VAL A 97 0.19 -0.48 -17.44
N LEU A 98 -0.49 0.25 -16.55
CA LEU A 98 0.04 0.71 -15.27
C LEU A 98 -0.61 -0.05 -14.12
N THR A 99 0.21 -0.67 -13.29
CA THR A 99 -0.25 -1.29 -12.04
C THR A 99 -0.17 -0.28 -10.91
N VAL A 100 -1.33 0.14 -10.42
CA VAL A 100 -1.48 1.08 -9.30
C VAL A 100 -1.89 0.32 -8.06
N ASN A 101 -1.03 0.32 -7.03
CA ASN A 101 -1.35 -0.28 -5.75
C ASN A 101 -1.95 0.77 -4.80
N THR A 102 -2.96 0.39 -4.03
CA THR A 102 -3.58 1.28 -3.05
C THR A 102 -3.93 0.53 -1.78
N ILE A 103 -4.10 1.22 -0.66
CA ILE A 103 -4.82 0.66 0.48
C ILE A 103 -6.32 0.64 0.18
N PRO A 104 -7.10 -0.36 0.66
CA PRO A 104 -8.45 -0.62 0.18
C PRO A 104 -9.38 0.59 0.20
N THR A 105 -9.49 1.28 1.32
CA THR A 105 -10.50 2.34 1.47
C THR A 105 -10.22 3.57 0.61
N ILE A 106 -8.95 4.02 0.51
CA ILE A 106 -8.60 5.18 -0.33
C ILE A 106 -8.74 4.82 -1.83
N GLY A 107 -8.39 3.58 -2.20
CA GLY A 107 -8.61 3.08 -3.56
C GLY A 107 -10.07 3.16 -3.95
N GLN A 108 -10.97 2.66 -3.08
CA GLN A 108 -12.40 2.59 -3.34
C GLN A 108 -13.08 3.97 -3.31
N LEU A 109 -12.79 4.79 -2.30
CA LEU A 109 -13.54 6.01 -2.05
C LEU A 109 -12.93 7.27 -2.67
N TRP A 110 -11.62 7.28 -2.90
CA TRP A 110 -10.95 8.45 -3.47
C TRP A 110 -10.50 8.24 -4.92
N LEU A 111 -9.79 7.12 -5.20
CA LEU A 111 -9.22 6.90 -6.55
C LEU A 111 -10.29 6.48 -7.56
N MET A 112 -11.07 5.44 -7.26
CA MET A 112 -12.01 4.85 -8.22
C MET A 112 -13.05 5.82 -8.77
N PRO A 113 -13.67 6.72 -7.98
CA PRO A 113 -14.64 7.69 -8.53
C PRO A 113 -14.02 8.64 -9.55
N ARG A 114 -12.71 8.93 -9.46
CA ARG A 114 -11.97 9.86 -10.32
C ARG A 114 -11.38 9.18 -11.55
N LEU A 115 -11.12 7.89 -11.46
CA LEU A 115 -10.39 7.14 -12.48
C LEU A 115 -11.12 7.06 -13.82
N ALA A 116 -12.46 7.16 -13.83
CA ALA A 116 -13.27 7.16 -15.05
C ALA A 116 -12.92 8.32 -15.97
N GLU A 117 -12.65 9.51 -15.42
CA GLU A 117 -12.25 10.69 -16.19
C GLU A 117 -10.86 10.48 -16.80
N PHE A 118 -9.89 10.00 -16.01
CA PHE A 118 -8.55 9.71 -16.52
C PHE A 118 -8.58 8.72 -17.69
N THR A 119 -9.29 7.61 -17.55
CA THR A 119 -9.35 6.56 -18.59
C THR A 119 -10.09 7.02 -19.86
N ALA A 120 -11.03 7.97 -19.73
CA ALA A 120 -11.69 8.57 -20.88
C ALA A 120 -10.75 9.48 -21.68
N GLN A 121 -9.84 10.21 -21.01
CA GLN A 121 -8.87 11.14 -21.62
C GLN A 121 -7.62 10.42 -22.15
N HIS A 122 -7.21 9.31 -21.53
CA HIS A 122 -5.97 8.57 -21.82
C HIS A 122 -6.27 7.13 -22.24
N ARG A 123 -6.86 6.96 -23.43
CA ARG A 123 -7.29 5.64 -23.96
C ARG A 123 -6.14 4.69 -24.30
N ASP A 124 -4.94 5.20 -24.39
CA ASP A 124 -3.68 4.49 -24.61
C ASP A 124 -3.07 3.94 -23.32
N ILE A 125 -3.60 4.36 -22.14
CA ILE A 125 -3.16 3.88 -20.84
C ILE A 125 -4.25 3.00 -20.22
N GLU A 126 -3.89 1.77 -19.88
CA GLU A 126 -4.74 0.85 -19.12
C GLU A 126 -4.31 0.86 -17.64
N ILE A 127 -5.26 1.07 -16.74
CA ILE A 127 -4.98 1.11 -15.31
C ILE A 127 -5.44 -0.20 -14.66
N ARG A 128 -4.51 -0.90 -14.02
CA ARG A 128 -4.77 -2.05 -13.17
C ARG A 128 -4.63 -1.66 -11.72
N VAL A 129 -5.76 -1.56 -11.00
CA VAL A 129 -5.76 -1.25 -9.58
C VAL A 129 -5.68 -2.55 -8.77
N VAL A 130 -4.71 -2.61 -7.85
CA VAL A 130 -4.56 -3.69 -6.87
C VAL A 130 -4.58 -3.11 -5.47
N SER A 131 -5.12 -3.84 -4.49
CA SER A 131 -5.21 -3.36 -3.11
C SER A 131 -4.52 -4.28 -2.12
N ASP A 132 -3.64 -3.71 -1.30
CA ASP A 132 -2.95 -4.41 -0.22
C ASP A 132 -2.53 -3.41 0.88
N ILE A 133 -2.53 -3.86 2.14
CA ILE A 133 -2.08 -3.07 3.31
C ILE A 133 -0.66 -3.43 3.75
N ARG A 134 -0.11 -4.53 3.24
CA ARG A 134 1.26 -4.97 3.58
C ARG A 134 2.29 -3.97 3.07
N PRO A 135 3.44 -3.86 3.75
CA PRO A 135 4.55 -3.06 3.24
C PRO A 135 4.92 -3.48 1.83
N LEU A 136 4.98 -2.51 0.91
CA LEU A 136 5.16 -2.76 -0.51
C LEU A 136 6.64 -2.93 -0.88
N ASP A 137 6.93 -3.86 -1.79
CA ASP A 137 8.15 -3.91 -2.59
C ASP A 137 7.76 -3.63 -4.05
N MET A 138 7.89 -2.36 -4.48
CA MET A 138 7.35 -1.94 -5.78
C MET A 138 7.87 -2.77 -6.96
N LEU A 139 9.16 -3.12 -6.95
CA LEU A 139 9.75 -3.89 -8.04
C LEU A 139 9.34 -5.36 -8.00
N ALA A 140 9.45 -5.98 -6.82
CA ALA A 140 9.12 -7.40 -6.68
C ALA A 140 7.63 -7.68 -6.85
N ASP A 141 6.77 -6.73 -6.45
CA ASP A 141 5.31 -6.84 -6.56
C ASP A 141 4.78 -6.35 -7.92
N GLY A 142 5.68 -5.87 -8.84
CA GLY A 142 5.31 -5.41 -10.17
C GLY A 142 4.39 -4.18 -10.18
N VAL A 143 4.61 -3.26 -9.23
CA VAL A 143 3.80 -2.06 -9.04
C VAL A 143 4.50 -0.83 -9.61
N ASP A 144 3.81 -0.10 -10.48
CA ASP A 144 4.33 1.12 -11.09
C ASP A 144 4.16 2.36 -10.20
N LEU A 145 2.99 2.47 -9.56
CA LEU A 145 2.65 3.56 -8.63
C LEU A 145 1.91 3.00 -7.42
N ALA A 146 2.05 3.65 -6.26
CA ALA A 146 1.28 3.25 -5.09
C ALA A 146 0.77 4.46 -4.30
N ILE A 147 -0.50 4.39 -3.83
CA ILE A 147 -1.07 5.36 -2.90
C ILE A 147 -1.03 4.75 -1.50
N ARG A 148 -0.28 5.37 -0.60
CA ARG A 148 -0.04 4.87 0.75
C ARG A 148 -0.25 5.97 1.79
N VAL A 149 -0.57 5.56 3.02
CA VAL A 149 -0.65 6.45 4.18
C VAL A 149 0.27 5.96 5.28
N GLY A 150 0.98 6.88 5.89
CA GLY A 150 1.88 6.57 7.00
C GLY A 150 2.89 7.67 7.27
N PRO A 151 3.76 7.46 8.27
CA PRO A 151 4.85 8.37 8.54
C PRO A 151 5.93 8.28 7.46
N LEU A 152 6.46 9.43 7.04
CA LEU A 152 7.61 9.49 6.15
C LEU A 152 8.89 9.65 6.97
N ALA A 153 9.92 8.86 6.65
CA ALA A 153 11.21 8.94 7.33
C ALA A 153 11.79 10.38 7.25
N GLY A 154 12.33 10.88 8.35
CA GLY A 154 12.86 12.24 8.43
C GLY A 154 11.82 13.34 8.68
N THR A 155 10.53 13.04 8.61
CA THR A 155 9.46 13.99 8.95
C THR A 155 9.18 13.96 10.45
N ARG A 156 9.07 15.15 11.06
CA ARG A 156 8.70 15.29 12.47
C ARG A 156 7.19 15.46 12.59
N TYR A 157 6.58 14.61 13.40
CA TYR A 157 5.16 14.70 13.74
C TYR A 157 5.00 15.17 15.19
N PRO A 158 3.89 15.85 15.55
CA PRO A 158 3.58 16.18 16.94
C PRO A 158 3.57 14.91 17.80
N ARG A 159 4.05 14.99 19.04
CA ARG A 159 4.14 13.82 19.95
C ARG A 159 2.77 13.24 20.35
N ASP A 160 1.74 14.05 20.25
CA ASP A 160 0.35 13.76 20.60
C ASP A 160 -0.50 13.43 19.36
N ALA A 161 0.08 13.47 18.16
CA ALA A 161 -0.63 13.10 16.93
C ALA A 161 -1.02 11.61 16.95
N PRO A 162 -2.25 11.23 16.55
CA PRO A 162 -2.65 9.83 16.45
C PRO A 162 -1.71 9.03 15.56
N GLY A 163 -1.23 7.91 16.07
CA GLY A 163 -0.31 7.04 15.35
C GLY A 163 -0.92 6.41 14.10
N VAL A 164 -0.07 6.13 13.11
CA VAL A 164 -0.39 5.37 11.90
C VAL A 164 0.41 4.08 11.92
N ASP A 165 -0.25 2.96 12.19
CA ASP A 165 0.39 1.64 12.27
C ASP A 165 0.44 0.95 10.89
N LEU A 166 0.98 1.69 9.91
CA LEU A 166 1.19 1.20 8.55
C LEU A 166 2.59 1.58 8.06
N THR A 167 3.32 0.59 7.59
CA THR A 167 4.59 0.78 6.90
C THR A 167 4.34 0.91 5.39
N LEU A 168 4.84 1.99 4.78
CA LEU A 168 4.56 2.29 3.37
C LEU A 168 5.24 1.28 2.43
N VAL A 169 6.54 1.06 2.63
CA VAL A 169 7.38 0.18 1.79
C VAL A 169 8.34 -0.63 2.63
N LYS A 170 8.79 -1.78 2.12
CA LYS A 170 9.80 -2.63 2.76
C LYS A 170 11.19 -2.01 2.70
N ASN A 171 11.50 -1.33 1.58
CA ASN A 171 12.76 -0.65 1.34
C ASN A 171 12.51 0.65 0.58
N TRP A 172 13.24 1.71 0.95
CA TRP A 172 13.13 3.04 0.33
C TRP A 172 14.11 3.26 -0.82
N ASP A 173 14.97 2.29 -1.14
CA ASP A 173 15.95 2.44 -2.21
C ASP A 173 15.28 2.69 -3.56
N GLY A 174 15.57 3.84 -4.15
CA GLY A 174 15.00 4.26 -5.43
C GLY A 174 13.50 4.60 -5.37
N ILE A 175 12.90 4.81 -4.20
CA ILE A 175 11.50 5.21 -4.07
C ILE A 175 11.40 6.72 -3.84
N CYS A 176 10.58 7.38 -4.66
CA CYS A 176 10.12 8.75 -4.46
C CYS A 176 8.74 8.73 -3.81
N ALA A 177 8.51 9.65 -2.87
CA ALA A 177 7.22 9.87 -2.24
C ALA A 177 6.77 11.31 -2.48
N ASP A 178 5.71 11.46 -3.26
CA ASP A 178 5.05 12.75 -3.47
C ASP A 178 3.93 12.90 -2.45
N PHE A 179 3.93 14.01 -1.74
CA PHE A 179 2.84 14.35 -0.81
C PHE A 179 1.53 14.56 -1.60
N MET A 180 0.46 13.95 -1.11
CA MET A 180 -0.89 14.12 -1.66
C MET A 180 -1.71 15.03 -0.76
N PHE A 181 -2.02 14.57 0.43
CA PHE A 181 -2.79 15.32 1.44
C PHE A 181 -2.57 14.77 2.86
N ASP A 182 -2.91 15.58 3.85
CA ASP A 182 -2.83 15.21 5.25
C ASP A 182 -3.83 14.08 5.60
N ASP A 183 -3.47 13.26 6.57
CA ASP A 183 -4.38 12.29 7.19
C ASP A 183 -5.08 12.97 8.37
N ILE A 184 -6.25 13.56 8.14
CA ILE A 184 -7.03 14.30 9.12
C ILE A 184 -8.16 13.42 9.64
N LEU A 185 -8.19 13.15 10.94
CA LEU A 185 -9.20 12.31 11.57
C LEU A 185 -10.39 13.15 12.07
N VAL A 186 -11.59 12.69 11.73
CA VAL A 186 -12.86 13.28 12.16
C VAL A 186 -13.82 12.21 12.68
N PRO A 187 -14.58 12.49 13.77
CA PRO A 187 -15.63 11.59 14.23
C PRO A 187 -16.85 11.68 13.32
N VAL A 188 -17.45 10.54 12.99
CA VAL A 188 -18.69 10.46 12.21
C VAL A 188 -19.67 9.48 12.84
N MET A 189 -20.95 9.77 12.75
CA MET A 189 -22.06 8.89 13.17
C MET A 189 -23.25 9.05 12.24
N SER A 190 -24.21 8.13 12.31
CA SER A 190 -25.45 8.31 11.55
C SER A 190 -26.26 9.51 12.05
N ARG A 191 -26.94 10.17 11.13
CA ARG A 191 -27.84 11.28 11.41
C ARG A 191 -28.94 10.88 12.38
N ASP A 192 -29.50 9.68 12.21
CA ASP A 192 -30.61 9.18 13.05
C ASP A 192 -30.15 8.87 14.48
N LEU A 193 -28.97 8.25 14.65
CA LEU A 193 -28.39 8.00 15.97
C LEU A 193 -28.07 9.31 16.70
N HIS A 194 -27.57 10.32 15.96
CA HIS A 194 -27.33 11.65 16.49
C HIS A 194 -28.65 12.32 16.95
N ALA A 195 -29.74 12.20 16.17
CA ALA A 195 -31.03 12.77 16.52
C ALA A 195 -31.68 12.07 17.74
N GLN A 196 -31.50 10.75 17.87
CA GLN A 196 -32.04 9.96 18.99
C GLN A 196 -31.26 10.15 20.30
N GLY A 197 -29.92 10.32 20.22
CA GLY A 197 -29.06 10.44 21.39
C GLY A 197 -29.04 11.81 22.05
N GLY A 198 -29.75 12.79 21.48
CA GLY A 198 -29.72 14.18 21.92
C GLY A 198 -28.50 14.97 21.46
N PRO A 199 -28.41 16.25 21.80
CA PRO A 199 -27.35 17.12 21.35
C PRO A 199 -26.02 16.69 21.98
N ILE A 200 -25.00 16.45 21.13
CA ILE A 200 -23.61 16.26 21.56
C ILE A 200 -22.98 17.65 21.64
N THR A 201 -22.79 18.13 22.88
CA THR A 201 -22.29 19.48 23.17
C THR A 201 -20.88 19.47 23.73
N SER A 202 -20.44 18.34 24.23
CA SER A 202 -19.12 18.13 24.83
C SER A 202 -18.47 16.83 24.34
N LEU A 203 -17.17 16.72 24.59
CA LEU A 203 -16.42 15.49 24.30
C LEU A 203 -16.87 14.31 25.16
N ASP A 204 -17.34 14.59 26.39
CA ASP A 204 -17.83 13.56 27.31
C ASP A 204 -19.10 12.91 26.77
N ASP A 205 -19.95 13.65 26.05
CA ASP A 205 -21.16 13.13 25.43
C ASP A 205 -20.84 12.03 24.40
N LEU A 206 -19.70 12.11 23.69
CA LEU A 206 -19.26 11.07 22.76
C LEU A 206 -19.08 9.72 23.45
N THR A 207 -18.67 9.74 24.71
CA THR A 207 -18.43 8.51 25.47
C THR A 207 -19.71 7.79 25.88
N SER A 208 -20.87 8.40 25.67
CA SER A 208 -22.19 7.77 25.84
C SER A 208 -22.52 6.82 24.69
N PHE A 209 -21.85 6.97 23.57
CA PHE A 209 -22.01 6.13 22.38
C PHE A 209 -20.91 5.06 22.32
N GLU A 210 -21.13 4.01 21.54
CA GLU A 210 -20.11 3.04 21.22
C GLU A 210 -19.06 3.68 20.29
N LEU A 211 -17.78 3.55 20.63
CA LEU A 211 -16.68 4.07 19.82
C LEU A 211 -16.14 2.96 18.91
N ILE A 212 -16.27 3.16 17.60
CA ILE A 212 -15.85 2.21 16.57
C ILE A 212 -14.36 2.42 16.30
N HIS A 213 -13.57 1.38 16.49
CA HIS A 213 -12.12 1.36 16.27
C HIS A 213 -11.75 0.78 14.90
N THR A 214 -10.56 1.13 14.40
CA THR A 214 -10.00 0.58 13.17
C THR A 214 -8.62 0.00 13.44
N ALA A 215 -8.39 -1.24 13.01
CA ALA A 215 -7.15 -1.99 13.30
C ALA A 215 -5.87 -1.27 12.86
N SER A 216 -5.90 -0.50 11.76
CA SER A 216 -4.76 0.33 11.30
C SER A 216 -4.51 1.58 12.16
N ARG A 217 -5.38 1.85 13.14
CA ARG A 217 -5.32 3.01 14.04
C ARG A 217 -5.79 2.61 15.46
N PRO A 218 -5.10 1.67 16.13
CA PRO A 218 -5.59 1.06 17.38
C PRO A 218 -5.76 2.08 18.51
N ASP A 219 -4.94 3.11 18.51
CA ASP A 219 -4.92 4.16 19.55
C ASP A 219 -5.59 5.47 19.11
N ALA A 220 -6.18 5.54 17.91
CA ALA A 220 -6.68 6.79 17.33
C ALA A 220 -7.69 7.51 18.24
N TRP A 221 -8.66 6.80 18.81
CA TRP A 221 -9.62 7.40 19.73
C TRP A 221 -8.97 7.94 21.00
N ARG A 222 -8.03 7.20 21.60
CA ARG A 222 -7.31 7.65 22.79
C ARG A 222 -6.52 8.94 22.51
N ASP A 223 -5.79 8.94 21.39
CA ASP A 223 -4.92 10.04 21.02
C ASP A 223 -5.76 11.26 20.57
N TRP A 224 -6.85 11.01 19.83
CA TRP A 224 -7.76 12.08 19.40
C TRP A 224 -8.43 12.78 20.59
N LEU A 225 -8.99 12.02 21.55
CA LEU A 225 -9.61 12.56 22.75
C LEU A 225 -8.60 13.32 23.60
N ARG A 226 -7.40 12.75 23.80
CA ARG A 226 -6.32 13.40 24.55
C ARG A 226 -5.93 14.75 23.93
N ALA A 227 -5.79 14.82 22.62
CA ALA A 227 -5.47 16.07 21.92
C ALA A 227 -6.58 17.13 22.04
N GLN A 228 -7.81 16.71 22.29
CA GLN A 228 -8.97 17.57 22.57
C GLN A 228 -9.13 17.88 24.08
N GLY A 229 -8.22 17.39 24.93
CA GLY A 229 -8.26 17.62 26.38
C GLY A 229 -9.19 16.66 27.16
N ALA A 230 -9.62 15.56 26.53
CA ALA A 230 -10.46 14.54 27.14
C ALA A 230 -9.74 13.20 27.29
N THR A 231 -10.32 12.28 28.05
CA THR A 231 -9.77 10.95 28.28
C THR A 231 -10.75 9.87 27.83
N LEU A 232 -10.21 8.80 27.25
CA LEU A 232 -11.01 7.62 26.91
C LEU A 232 -11.42 6.90 28.21
N PRO A 233 -12.73 6.63 28.43
CA PRO A 233 -13.17 5.88 29.59
C PRO A 233 -12.54 4.48 29.63
N ALA A 234 -12.12 4.03 30.83
CA ALA A 234 -11.65 2.66 31.01
C ALA A 234 -12.79 1.67 30.81
N LYS A 235 -12.55 0.62 30.00
CA LYS A 235 -13.40 -0.55 29.78
C LYS A 235 -14.74 -0.33 29.07
N ARG A 236 -14.71 -0.34 27.75
CA ARG A 236 -15.82 -0.83 26.91
C ARG A 236 -15.32 -1.96 26.01
N ALA A 237 -16.24 -2.87 25.63
CA ALA A 237 -15.97 -3.81 24.55
C ALA A 237 -15.60 -3.00 23.30
N LYS A 238 -14.49 -3.35 22.61
CA LYS A 238 -14.07 -2.63 21.40
C LYS A 238 -14.83 -3.20 20.21
N LEU A 239 -15.63 -2.37 19.54
CA LEU A 239 -15.99 -2.61 18.15
C LEU A 239 -14.78 -2.21 17.29
N GLU A 240 -14.08 -3.19 16.73
CA GLU A 240 -12.90 -2.97 15.91
C GLU A 240 -13.08 -3.61 14.53
N TYR A 241 -12.80 -2.83 13.48
CA TYR A 241 -12.87 -3.28 12.11
C TYR A 241 -11.53 -3.12 11.39
N GLY A 242 -11.26 -4.00 10.41
CA GLY A 242 -10.00 -4.01 9.68
C GLY A 242 -9.77 -2.76 8.79
N HIS A 243 -10.87 -2.15 8.31
CA HIS A 243 -10.80 -1.05 7.34
C HIS A 243 -11.81 0.05 7.64
N PHE A 244 -11.47 1.29 7.31
CA PHE A 244 -12.34 2.45 7.48
C PHE A 244 -13.68 2.33 6.76
N TYR A 245 -13.72 1.70 5.58
CA TYR A 245 -14.96 1.45 4.87
C TYR A 245 -15.98 0.70 5.73
N ILE A 246 -15.54 -0.34 6.45
CA ILE A 246 -16.43 -1.12 7.33
C ILE A 246 -16.81 -0.29 8.55
N ALA A 247 -15.89 0.48 9.12
CA ALA A 247 -16.16 1.36 10.25
C ALA A 247 -17.20 2.45 9.89
N MET A 248 -17.09 3.04 8.69
CA MET A 248 -18.06 4.01 8.16
C MET A 248 -19.44 3.37 7.97
N ARG A 249 -19.48 2.15 7.43
CA ARG A 249 -20.73 1.40 7.27
C ARG A 249 -21.38 1.08 8.62
N ALA A 250 -20.60 0.68 9.60
CA ALA A 250 -21.11 0.43 10.96
C ALA A 250 -21.65 1.71 11.61
N ALA A 251 -20.97 2.86 11.43
CA ALA A 251 -21.47 4.15 11.90
C ALA A 251 -22.80 4.53 11.22
N GLN A 252 -22.90 4.33 9.91
CA GLN A 252 -24.15 4.54 9.14
C GLN A 252 -25.30 3.66 9.65
N GLU A 253 -25.01 2.42 10.04
CA GLU A 253 -25.97 1.45 10.58
C GLU A 253 -26.21 1.61 12.10
N HIS A 254 -26.00 2.80 12.64
CA HIS A 254 -26.29 3.16 14.04
C HIS A 254 -25.50 2.37 15.10
N LYS A 255 -24.34 1.79 14.74
CA LYS A 255 -23.52 1.01 15.69
C LYS A 255 -22.66 1.85 16.61
N GLY A 256 -22.57 3.16 16.37
CA GLY A 256 -21.77 4.07 17.19
C GLY A 256 -21.11 5.18 16.37
N ILE A 257 -20.02 5.73 16.90
CA ILE A 257 -19.24 6.81 16.31
C ILE A 257 -17.92 6.23 15.80
N ALA A 258 -17.62 6.42 14.51
CA ALA A 258 -16.34 6.04 13.92
C ALA A 258 -15.40 7.25 13.80
N LEU A 259 -14.12 7.05 14.07
CA LEU A 259 -13.08 8.05 13.81
C LEU A 259 -12.41 7.68 12.49
N ILE A 260 -12.52 8.55 11.48
CA ILE A 260 -12.11 8.24 10.10
C ILE A 260 -11.31 9.39 9.48
N PRO A 261 -10.47 9.12 8.46
CA PRO A 261 -9.90 10.19 7.64
C PRO A 261 -10.96 10.96 6.88
N GLU A 262 -10.97 12.29 7.02
CA GLU A 262 -11.96 13.20 6.41
C GLU A 262 -12.06 13.02 4.90
N ILE A 263 -10.91 12.85 4.22
CA ILE A 263 -10.82 12.66 2.77
C ILE A 263 -11.66 11.49 2.23
N LEU A 264 -12.00 10.52 3.08
CA LEU A 264 -12.79 9.36 2.70
C LEU A 264 -14.29 9.65 2.62
N LEU A 265 -14.75 10.76 3.23
CA LEU A 265 -16.17 11.12 3.26
C LEU A 265 -16.71 11.50 1.89
N ASP A 266 -15.91 12.21 1.07
CA ASP A 266 -16.37 12.76 -0.21
C ASP A 266 -16.83 11.66 -1.19
N GLY A 267 -16.11 10.54 -1.20
CA GLY A 267 -16.45 9.41 -2.06
C GLY A 267 -17.34 8.35 -1.41
N TYR A 268 -17.79 8.58 -0.17
CA TYR A 268 -18.61 7.59 0.52
C TYR A 268 -20.08 7.67 0.09
N PRO A 269 -20.66 6.59 -0.48
CA PRO A 269 -22.05 6.62 -0.98
C PRO A 269 -23.10 7.00 0.08
N GLY A 270 -22.84 6.64 1.35
CA GLY A 270 -23.72 6.97 2.49
C GLY A 270 -23.38 8.33 3.16
N ARG A 271 -22.64 9.23 2.51
CA ARG A 271 -22.19 10.52 3.08
C ARG A 271 -23.33 11.34 3.68
N ASN A 272 -24.49 11.39 2.98
CA ASN A 272 -25.67 12.17 3.40
C ASN A 272 -26.36 11.62 4.64
N GLU A 273 -26.13 10.36 5.00
CA GLU A 273 -26.65 9.71 6.20
C GLU A 273 -25.72 9.88 7.41
N LEU A 274 -24.50 10.38 7.17
CA LEU A 274 -23.51 10.64 8.21
C LEU A 274 -23.46 12.12 8.57
N VAL A 275 -23.18 12.38 9.85
CA VAL A 275 -22.92 13.72 10.39
C VAL A 275 -21.65 13.73 11.21
N LEU A 276 -21.01 14.89 11.30
CA LEU A 276 -19.95 15.13 12.28
C LEU A 276 -20.64 15.58 13.58
N PRO A 277 -20.59 14.76 14.66
CA PRO A 277 -21.39 15.01 15.86
C PRO A 277 -20.94 16.27 16.63
N LEU A 278 -19.71 16.72 16.44
CA LEU A 278 -19.15 17.88 17.09
C LEU A 278 -18.73 18.92 16.06
N SER A 279 -19.51 19.99 15.93
CA SER A 279 -19.22 21.12 15.04
C SER A 279 -17.99 21.94 15.45
N ARG A 280 -17.47 21.76 16.67
CA ARG A 280 -16.30 22.46 17.23
C ARG A 280 -15.09 21.56 17.45
N ALA A 281 -15.17 20.26 17.11
CA ALA A 281 -14.01 19.40 17.22
C ALA A 281 -12.93 19.86 16.23
N THR A 282 -11.76 20.14 16.74
CA THR A 282 -10.63 20.50 15.88
C THR A 282 -10.21 19.29 15.07
N PRO A 283 -10.18 19.37 13.73
CA PRO A 283 -9.62 18.31 12.91
C PRO A 283 -8.21 18.00 13.38
N LEU A 284 -7.91 16.73 13.63
CA LEU A 284 -6.62 16.31 14.14
C LEU A 284 -5.83 15.59 13.07
N LYS A 285 -4.68 16.15 12.71
CA LYS A 285 -3.71 15.50 11.83
C LYS A 285 -3.09 14.30 12.54
N SER A 286 -3.08 13.16 11.89
CA SER A 286 -2.36 11.97 12.37
C SER A 286 -0.83 12.13 12.20
N ALA A 287 -0.07 11.22 12.80
CA ALA A 287 1.38 11.12 12.60
C ALA A 287 1.71 10.48 11.24
N GLY A 288 1.03 10.89 10.17
CA GLY A 288 1.21 10.43 8.81
C GLY A 288 0.49 11.32 7.81
N ALA A 289 0.72 11.03 6.53
CA ALA A 289 0.04 11.67 5.42
C ALA A 289 -0.13 10.65 4.28
N TYR A 290 -0.94 10.99 3.30
CA TYR A 290 -1.06 10.20 2.08
C TYR A 290 0.01 10.61 1.09
N TYR A 291 0.65 9.60 0.50
CA TYR A 291 1.72 9.77 -0.48
C TYR A 291 1.46 8.93 -1.72
N LEU A 292 1.82 9.50 -2.87
CA LEU A 292 1.98 8.77 -4.11
C LEU A 292 3.44 8.31 -4.19
N LEU A 293 3.67 7.01 -4.24
CA LEU A 293 4.99 6.41 -4.33
C LEU A 293 5.27 5.98 -5.77
N THR A 294 6.47 6.25 -6.25
CA THR A 294 6.97 5.84 -7.57
C THR A 294 8.44 5.43 -7.45
N HIS A 295 8.89 4.54 -8.35
CA HIS A 295 10.31 4.24 -8.43
C HIS A 295 11.02 5.29 -9.31
N THR A 296 12.18 5.82 -8.86
CA THR A 296 12.94 6.87 -9.58
C THR A 296 13.27 6.48 -11.01
N GLY A 297 13.66 5.22 -11.25
CA GLY A 297 13.95 4.70 -12.58
C GLY A 297 12.74 4.57 -13.52
N ALA A 298 11.52 4.80 -13.01
CA ALA A 298 10.29 4.70 -13.78
C ALA A 298 9.75 6.07 -14.22
N HIS A 299 10.33 7.17 -13.76
CA HIS A 299 9.87 8.53 -14.08
C HIS A 299 9.98 8.89 -15.57
N ASP A 300 10.87 8.23 -16.32
CA ASP A 300 11.03 8.44 -17.77
C ASP A 300 9.93 7.74 -18.60
N ARG A 301 9.05 6.96 -17.98
CA ARG A 301 7.90 6.35 -18.63
C ARG A 301 6.78 7.39 -18.79
N PRO A 302 6.36 7.74 -20.04
CA PRO A 302 5.34 8.77 -20.25
C PRO A 302 4.02 8.49 -19.54
N ALA A 303 3.54 7.25 -19.54
CA ALA A 303 2.31 6.89 -18.88
C ALA A 303 2.39 7.07 -17.35
N ILE A 304 3.52 6.74 -16.71
CA ILE A 304 3.73 6.98 -15.28
C ILE A 304 3.73 8.47 -14.98
N ALA A 305 4.46 9.28 -15.76
CA ALA A 305 4.50 10.73 -15.60
C ALA A 305 3.12 11.38 -15.76
N THR A 306 2.34 10.90 -16.75
CA THR A 306 0.97 11.37 -17.01
C THR A 306 0.05 11.03 -15.84
N PHE A 307 0.02 9.76 -15.40
CA PHE A 307 -0.83 9.33 -14.29
C PHE A 307 -0.42 9.99 -12.97
N ARG A 308 0.89 10.09 -12.69
CA ARG A 308 1.41 10.78 -11.51
C ARG A 308 0.96 12.25 -11.46
N THR A 309 1.09 12.96 -12.58
CA THR A 309 0.66 14.37 -12.68
C THR A 309 -0.83 14.50 -12.43
N TRP A 310 -1.63 13.64 -13.04
CA TRP A 310 -3.07 13.62 -12.84
C TRP A 310 -3.46 13.35 -11.37
N VAL A 311 -2.91 12.29 -10.74
CA VAL A 311 -3.19 11.96 -9.33
C VAL A 311 -2.86 13.12 -8.40
N LEU A 312 -1.70 13.76 -8.59
CA LEU A 312 -1.28 14.89 -7.76
C LEU A 312 -2.14 16.13 -7.97
N ASN A 313 -2.66 16.35 -9.17
CA ASN A 313 -3.63 17.43 -9.43
C ASN A 313 -4.97 17.13 -8.75
N GLU A 314 -5.50 15.91 -8.86
CA GLU A 314 -6.70 15.49 -8.14
C GLU A 314 -6.54 15.66 -6.62
N ALA A 315 -5.37 15.29 -6.08
CA ALA A 315 -5.09 15.44 -4.66
C ALA A 315 -5.12 16.90 -4.20
N ARG A 316 -4.62 17.84 -4.99
CA ARG A 316 -4.66 19.28 -4.67
C ARG A 316 -6.09 19.83 -4.61
N HIS A 317 -6.96 19.36 -5.48
CA HIS A 317 -8.38 19.78 -5.50
C HIS A 317 -9.21 19.13 -4.38
N SER A 318 -8.77 17.97 -3.86
CA SER A 318 -9.44 17.27 -2.78
C SER A 318 -9.15 17.81 -1.38
N GLY A 319 -8.09 18.61 -1.20
CA GLY A 319 -7.63 19.13 0.10
C GLY A 319 -8.35 20.38 0.61
N THR A 320 -9.45 20.81 -0.02
CA THR A 320 -10.24 21.94 0.49
C THR A 320 -11.20 21.42 1.56
N PRO A 321 -11.13 21.90 2.82
CA PRO A 321 -12.03 21.43 3.87
C PRO A 321 -13.48 21.63 3.48
N VAL A 322 -14.26 20.56 3.41
CA VAL A 322 -15.73 20.64 3.30
C VAL A 322 -16.30 20.90 4.70
N LEU A 323 -15.88 22.01 5.29
CA LEU A 323 -16.50 22.57 6.50
C LEU A 323 -17.31 23.79 6.08
N SER A 324 -18.51 23.56 5.61
CA SER A 324 -19.58 24.57 5.58
C SER A 324 -20.88 23.97 6.13
#